data_25d5c2dd750cc944bc4ca5cf1b70c831
#
_entry.id   25d5c2dd750cc944bc4ca5cf1b70c831
#
_cell.length_a   1.000
_cell.length_b   1.000
_cell.length_c   1.000
_cell.angle_alpha   90.00
_cell.angle_beta   90.00
_cell.angle_gamma   90.00
#
_symmetry.space_group_name_H-M   'P 1'
#
loop_
_entity.id
_entity.type
_entity.pdbx_description
1 polymer ?
#
loop_
_entity_poly.entity_id
_entity_poly.type
_entity_poly.pdbx_seq_one_letter_code
_entity_poly.pdbx_strand_id
1 'polypeptide(L)'
;MRDTRLKLQGLGESAKVALVVAFPPSCLQTKPVEITAAVHESVDLECQMEAEPRNVTFTWERGGEGNRMEVTGMEFTQHGSRSVLTLTPRTPADFGTVTCSAHSSLGSGTNCVFVVSRTVPLPSVEDCRVEGSEGGLVVKCREETSSPMSSPTSYLARLTNLETGASVEAESESPAFHFQE
;
A
#
# COMPACT_ATOMS: atom_id res chain seq x y z
N MET A 1 -2.63 -25.19 5.53
CA MET A 1 -3.07 -26.61 5.52
C MET A 1 -3.17 -27.10 6.97
N ARG A 2 -4.38 -27.17 7.51
CA ARG A 2 -4.57 -27.75 8.85
C ARG A 2 -4.75 -29.25 8.70
N ASP A 3 -3.68 -30.00 8.96
CA ASP A 3 -3.69 -31.47 8.99
C ASP A 3 -4.28 -31.90 10.34
N THR A 4 -5.56 -32.20 10.38
CA THR A 4 -6.24 -32.70 11.58
C THR A 4 -6.17 -34.22 11.58
N ARG A 5 -5.28 -34.79 12.38
CA ARG A 5 -5.16 -36.24 12.55
C ARG A 5 -6.10 -36.73 13.64
N LEU A 6 -7.14 -37.43 13.25
CA LEU A 6 -8.00 -38.16 14.19
C LEU A 6 -7.38 -39.54 14.48
N LYS A 7 -7.10 -39.82 15.76
CA LYS A 7 -6.64 -41.15 16.18
C LYS A 7 -7.82 -41.90 16.82
N LEU A 8 -8.36 -42.86 16.10
CA LEU A 8 -9.36 -43.79 16.62
C LEU A 8 -8.65 -44.99 17.23
N GLN A 9 -8.85 -45.22 18.54
CA GLN A 9 -8.39 -46.45 19.24
C GLN A 9 -9.59 -47.35 19.44
N GLY A 10 -9.59 -48.50 18.76
CA GLY A 10 -10.49 -49.62 19.02
C GLY A 10 -9.73 -50.81 19.53
N LEU A 11 -10.40 -51.84 20.01
CA LEU A 11 -9.84 -53.15 20.33
C LEU A 11 -9.42 -53.86 19.03
N GLY A 12 -8.25 -53.47 18.50
CA GLY A 12 -7.74 -53.98 17.23
C GLY A 12 -6.64 -53.07 16.66
N GLU A 13 -6.30 -53.25 15.41
CA GLU A 13 -5.27 -52.47 14.70
C GLU A 13 -5.61 -50.98 14.62
N SER A 14 -4.61 -50.12 14.87
CA SER A 14 -4.79 -48.65 14.72
C SER A 14 -4.92 -48.26 13.25
N ALA A 15 -6.03 -47.64 12.84
CA ALA A 15 -6.20 -47.07 11.51
C ALA A 15 -5.87 -45.56 11.53
N LYS A 16 -5.11 -45.12 10.54
CA LYS A 16 -4.88 -43.68 10.29
C LYS A 16 -5.88 -43.21 9.25
N VAL A 17 -6.71 -42.22 9.61
CA VAL A 17 -7.63 -41.58 8.70
C VAL A 17 -7.12 -40.16 8.42
N ALA A 18 -6.91 -39.82 7.15
CA ALA A 18 -6.65 -38.45 6.72
C ALA A 18 -7.98 -37.75 6.48
N LEU A 19 -8.24 -36.69 7.20
CA LEU A 19 -9.40 -35.83 7.00
C LEU A 19 -8.99 -34.58 6.25
N VAL A 20 -9.56 -34.35 5.09
CA VAL A 20 -9.43 -33.09 4.34
C VAL A 20 -10.66 -32.25 4.63
N VAL A 21 -10.47 -31.09 5.25
CA VAL A 21 -11.56 -30.15 5.51
C VAL A 21 -11.60 -29.16 4.36
N ALA A 22 -12.70 -29.18 3.61
CA ALA A 22 -12.95 -28.26 2.51
C ALA A 22 -13.66 -27.01 3.03
N PHE A 23 -13.26 -25.84 2.49
CA PHE A 23 -13.82 -24.53 2.85
C PHE A 23 -13.74 -23.55 1.69
N PRO A 24 -14.66 -22.54 1.63
CA PRO A 24 -14.66 -21.54 0.58
C PRO A 24 -13.42 -20.63 0.68
N PRO A 25 -13.03 -19.95 -0.43
CA PRO A 25 -11.90 -19.01 -0.42
C PRO A 25 -12.12 -17.88 0.57
N SER A 26 -11.08 -17.57 1.35
CA SER A 26 -11.08 -16.49 2.31
C SER A 26 -9.76 -15.74 2.23
N CYS A 27 -9.81 -14.40 2.31
CA CYS A 27 -8.62 -13.56 2.25
C CYS A 27 -7.67 -13.84 3.42
N LEU A 28 -6.39 -13.99 3.14
CA LEU A 28 -5.37 -14.13 4.18
C LEU A 28 -5.10 -12.83 4.93
N GLN A 29 -5.34 -11.68 4.28
CA GLN A 29 -5.18 -10.37 4.90
C GLN A 29 -6.42 -10.05 5.75
N THR A 30 -6.22 -9.74 7.01
CA THR A 30 -7.29 -9.43 7.97
C THR A 30 -7.64 -7.95 8.02
N LYS A 31 -6.83 -7.08 7.38
CA LYS A 31 -7.01 -5.64 7.32
C LYS A 31 -6.81 -5.16 5.89
N PRO A 32 -7.41 -4.03 5.50
CA PRO A 32 -7.10 -3.37 4.24
C PRO A 32 -5.59 -3.10 4.09
N VAL A 33 -5.07 -3.31 2.89
CA VAL A 33 -3.68 -3.00 2.53
C VAL A 33 -3.65 -1.60 1.94
N GLU A 34 -2.87 -0.71 2.55
CA GLU A 34 -2.68 0.64 2.06
C GLU A 34 -1.50 0.68 1.08
N ILE A 35 -1.72 1.23 -0.10
CA ILE A 35 -0.73 1.37 -1.17
C ILE A 35 -0.76 2.81 -1.66
N THR A 36 0.41 3.39 -1.87
CA THR A 36 0.55 4.72 -2.46
C THR A 36 1.11 4.61 -3.87
N ALA A 37 0.58 5.39 -4.80
CA ALA A 37 1.07 5.44 -6.17
C ALA A 37 0.98 6.86 -6.73
N ALA A 38 1.90 7.23 -7.61
CA ALA A 38 1.77 8.44 -8.41
C ALA A 38 0.85 8.20 -9.61
N VAL A 39 0.39 9.27 -10.25
CA VAL A 39 -0.31 9.17 -11.53
C VAL A 39 0.66 8.61 -12.57
N HIS A 40 0.23 7.62 -13.35
CA HIS A 40 1.01 6.84 -14.32
C HIS A 40 2.07 5.88 -13.73
N GLU A 41 2.13 5.73 -12.43
CA GLU A 41 2.94 4.71 -11.77
C GLU A 41 2.15 3.38 -11.68
N SER A 42 2.78 2.29 -12.10
CA SER A 42 2.17 0.96 -12.00
C SER A 42 2.49 0.34 -10.65
N VAL A 43 1.47 -0.17 -9.97
CA VAL A 43 1.58 -0.88 -8.69
C VAL A 43 0.88 -2.23 -8.78
N ASP A 44 1.47 -3.25 -8.17
CA ASP A 44 0.91 -4.59 -8.13
C ASP A 44 0.15 -4.81 -6.82
N LEU A 45 -1.12 -5.20 -6.96
CA LEU A 45 -2.00 -5.58 -5.86
C LEU A 45 -2.03 -7.11 -5.79
N GLU A 46 -1.45 -7.67 -4.74
CA GLU A 46 -1.38 -9.12 -4.56
C GLU A 46 -2.52 -9.61 -3.67
N CYS A 47 -3.42 -10.39 -4.25
CA CYS A 47 -4.53 -11.03 -3.59
C CYS A 47 -4.21 -12.50 -3.32
N GLN A 48 -4.16 -12.89 -2.06
CA GLN A 48 -3.91 -14.27 -1.66
C GLN A 48 -5.05 -14.81 -0.83
N MET A 49 -5.60 -15.95 -1.27
CA MET A 49 -6.72 -16.64 -0.62
C MET A 49 -6.27 -17.93 0.04
N GLU A 50 -6.87 -18.27 1.16
CA GLU A 50 -6.86 -19.60 1.73
C GLU A 50 -8.13 -20.33 1.27
N ALA A 51 -7.99 -21.47 0.62
CA ALA A 51 -9.11 -22.25 0.09
C ALA A 51 -8.78 -23.74 -0.02
N GLU A 52 -9.79 -24.58 0.18
CA GLU A 52 -9.68 -26.01 -0.11
C GLU A 52 -11.00 -26.49 -0.77
N PRO A 53 -11.01 -26.86 -2.04
CA PRO A 53 -9.88 -27.00 -2.96
C PRO A 53 -9.29 -25.64 -3.38
N ARG A 54 -8.02 -25.63 -3.77
CA ARG A 54 -7.27 -24.43 -4.18
C ARG A 54 -7.66 -23.87 -5.55
N ASN A 55 -8.51 -24.57 -6.28
CA ASN A 55 -8.97 -24.08 -7.57
C ASN A 55 -10.09 -23.07 -7.37
N VAL A 56 -9.74 -21.80 -7.49
CA VAL A 56 -10.61 -20.64 -7.28
C VAL A 56 -10.61 -19.73 -8.50
N THR A 57 -11.70 -19.02 -8.72
CA THR A 57 -11.83 -17.97 -9.74
C THR A 57 -11.83 -16.63 -9.05
N PHE A 58 -10.97 -15.71 -9.51
CA PHE A 58 -10.85 -14.37 -8.95
C PHE A 58 -11.69 -13.35 -9.72
N THR A 59 -12.17 -12.37 -8.98
CA THR A 59 -12.83 -11.17 -9.51
C THR A 59 -12.26 -9.94 -8.81
N TRP A 60 -11.93 -8.93 -9.59
CA TRP A 60 -11.44 -7.65 -9.10
C TRP A 60 -12.46 -6.56 -9.37
N GLU A 61 -12.73 -5.76 -8.36
CA GLU A 61 -13.66 -4.64 -8.42
C GLU A 61 -12.98 -3.35 -7.93
N ARG A 62 -13.27 -2.23 -8.60
CA ARG A 62 -12.81 -0.90 -8.21
C ARG A 62 -14.01 -0.06 -7.81
N GLY A 63 -13.83 0.80 -6.80
CA GLY A 63 -14.87 1.68 -6.28
C GLY A 63 -15.44 1.24 -4.95
N GLY A 64 -16.11 2.16 -4.24
CA GLY A 64 -16.76 1.92 -2.97
C GLY A 64 -18.18 1.34 -3.13
N GLU A 65 -18.87 1.16 -1.99
CA GLU A 65 -20.27 0.72 -1.98
C GLU A 65 -21.15 1.64 -2.83
N GLY A 66 -21.85 1.06 -3.81
CA GLY A 66 -22.75 1.75 -4.71
C GLY A 66 -22.21 2.16 -6.07
N ASN A 67 -20.90 2.10 -6.29
CA ASN A 67 -20.29 2.39 -7.60
C ASN A 67 -19.11 1.44 -7.90
N ARG A 68 -19.38 0.15 -7.84
CA ARG A 68 -18.39 -0.88 -8.14
C ARG A 68 -18.32 -1.10 -9.64
N MET A 69 -17.12 -1.00 -10.17
CA MET A 69 -16.79 -1.35 -11.54
C MET A 69 -15.92 -2.60 -11.53
N GLU A 70 -16.38 -3.66 -12.21
CA GLU A 70 -15.57 -4.84 -12.40
C GLU A 70 -14.37 -4.51 -13.30
N VAL A 71 -13.19 -4.91 -12.86
CA VAL A 71 -11.99 -4.82 -13.67
C VAL A 71 -12.02 -5.97 -14.66
N THR A 72 -12.52 -5.69 -15.87
CA THR A 72 -12.62 -6.65 -16.95
C THR A 72 -11.39 -6.61 -17.83
N GLY A 73 -10.86 -7.78 -18.17
CA GLY A 73 -9.79 -7.92 -19.16
C GLY A 73 -8.43 -8.32 -18.60
N MET A 74 -7.40 -8.07 -19.37
CA MET A 74 -6.04 -8.63 -19.22
C MET A 74 -5.17 -7.96 -18.14
N GLU A 75 -5.78 -7.29 -17.16
CA GLU A 75 -5.03 -6.50 -16.17
C GLU A 75 -4.58 -7.32 -14.96
N PHE A 76 -5.09 -8.54 -14.79
CA PHE A 76 -4.66 -9.38 -13.68
C PHE A 76 -4.25 -10.78 -14.12
N THR A 77 -3.33 -11.37 -13.36
CA THR A 77 -2.91 -12.75 -13.50
C THR A 77 -3.42 -13.58 -12.33
N GLN A 78 -3.66 -14.86 -12.54
CA GLN A 78 -4.04 -15.77 -11.46
C GLN A 78 -3.26 -17.08 -11.52
N HIS A 79 -2.89 -17.60 -10.36
CA HIS A 79 -2.22 -18.88 -10.23
C HIS A 79 -2.62 -19.56 -8.91
N GLY A 80 -3.38 -20.66 -9.02
CA GLY A 80 -3.92 -21.36 -7.84
C GLY A 80 -4.78 -20.43 -6.99
N SER A 81 -4.37 -20.22 -5.73
CA SER A 81 -5.06 -19.36 -4.76
C SER A 81 -4.49 -17.93 -4.67
N ARG A 82 -3.73 -17.49 -5.67
CA ARG A 82 -3.13 -16.15 -5.78
C ARG A 82 -3.54 -15.46 -7.06
N SER A 83 -3.85 -14.17 -6.98
CA SER A 83 -4.06 -13.29 -8.12
C SER A 83 -3.29 -11.98 -7.92
N VAL A 84 -2.76 -11.42 -9.00
CA VAL A 84 -2.05 -10.14 -9.00
C VAL A 84 -2.69 -9.23 -10.04
N LEU A 85 -3.18 -8.07 -9.59
CA LEU A 85 -3.69 -7.00 -10.43
C LEU A 85 -2.62 -5.91 -10.54
N THR A 86 -2.18 -5.60 -11.76
CA THR A 86 -1.33 -4.43 -12.03
C THR A 86 -2.22 -3.22 -12.31
N LEU A 87 -2.23 -2.27 -11.39
CA LEU A 87 -3.00 -1.03 -11.47
C LEU A 87 -2.08 0.13 -11.87
N THR A 88 -2.44 0.85 -12.94
CA THR A 88 -1.76 2.09 -13.36
C THR A 88 -2.77 3.24 -13.32
N PRO A 89 -2.84 4.02 -12.22
CA PRO A 89 -3.76 5.14 -12.11
C PRO A 89 -3.43 6.21 -13.17
N ARG A 90 -4.41 6.67 -13.93
CA ARG A 90 -4.26 7.72 -14.97
C ARG A 90 -4.96 9.00 -14.58
N THR A 91 -6.01 8.88 -13.78
CA THR A 91 -6.85 9.99 -13.33
C THR A 91 -7.07 9.93 -11.82
N PRO A 92 -7.49 11.01 -11.17
CA PRO A 92 -7.85 10.98 -9.75
C PRO A 92 -8.95 9.96 -9.40
N ALA A 93 -9.82 9.62 -10.34
CA ALA A 93 -10.88 8.61 -10.14
C ALA A 93 -10.35 7.16 -10.10
N ASP A 94 -9.10 6.94 -10.49
CA ASP A 94 -8.47 5.63 -10.47
C ASP A 94 -7.92 5.25 -9.08
N PHE A 95 -7.84 6.23 -8.17
CA PHE A 95 -7.48 5.99 -6.77
C PHE A 95 -8.71 5.61 -5.94
N GLY A 96 -8.49 4.98 -4.80
CA GLY A 96 -9.55 4.56 -3.90
C GLY A 96 -9.49 3.08 -3.58
N THR A 97 -10.65 2.50 -3.27
CA THR A 97 -10.76 1.11 -2.85
C THR A 97 -10.77 0.15 -4.03
N VAL A 98 -9.95 -0.88 -3.96
CA VAL A 98 -9.93 -2.02 -4.88
C VAL A 98 -10.19 -3.28 -4.07
N THR A 99 -11.12 -4.10 -4.50
CA THR A 99 -11.53 -5.32 -3.82
C THR A 99 -11.24 -6.52 -4.70
N CYS A 100 -10.56 -7.51 -4.12
CA CYS A 100 -10.36 -8.82 -4.72
C CYS A 100 -11.25 -9.82 -4.02
N SER A 101 -12.08 -10.53 -4.76
CA SER A 101 -12.89 -11.64 -4.30
C SER A 101 -12.53 -12.92 -5.03
N ALA A 102 -12.82 -14.06 -4.40
CA ALA A 102 -12.63 -15.35 -5.04
C ALA A 102 -13.84 -16.25 -4.80
N HIS A 103 -14.10 -17.12 -5.78
CA HIS A 103 -15.18 -18.08 -5.77
C HIS A 103 -14.68 -19.49 -6.08
N SER A 104 -15.23 -20.46 -5.37
CA SER A 104 -15.00 -21.89 -5.61
C SER A 104 -16.35 -22.63 -5.71
N SER A 105 -16.32 -23.94 -5.93
CA SER A 105 -17.52 -24.81 -5.87
C SER A 105 -18.21 -24.78 -4.50
N LEU A 106 -17.54 -24.30 -3.45
CA LEU A 106 -18.10 -24.16 -2.10
C LEU A 106 -18.63 -22.76 -1.79
N GLY A 107 -18.61 -21.86 -2.77
CA GLY A 107 -19.04 -20.48 -2.63
C GLY A 107 -17.88 -19.50 -2.47
N SER A 108 -18.17 -18.32 -1.92
CA SER A 108 -17.23 -17.24 -1.61
C SER A 108 -17.11 -17.02 -0.11
N GLY A 109 -15.97 -16.58 0.35
CA GLY A 109 -15.71 -16.19 1.73
C GLY A 109 -15.43 -14.69 1.86
N THR A 110 -14.37 -14.34 2.61
CA THR A 110 -13.98 -12.93 2.82
C THR A 110 -13.12 -12.41 1.69
N ASN A 111 -13.30 -11.12 1.36
CA ASN A 111 -12.56 -10.44 0.31
C ASN A 111 -11.28 -9.79 0.83
N CYS A 112 -10.29 -9.62 -0.05
CA CYS A 112 -9.13 -8.77 0.19
C CYS A 112 -9.45 -7.34 -0.25
N VAL A 113 -9.12 -6.37 0.59
CA VAL A 113 -9.37 -4.95 0.34
C VAL A 113 -8.05 -4.21 0.28
N PHE A 114 -7.88 -3.40 -0.76
CA PHE A 114 -6.75 -2.52 -0.98
C PHE A 114 -7.25 -1.08 -1.01
N VAL A 115 -6.51 -0.16 -0.40
CA VAL A 115 -6.78 1.27 -0.46
C VAL A 115 -5.61 1.92 -1.19
N VAL A 116 -5.83 2.31 -2.43
CA VAL A 116 -4.82 2.95 -3.27
C VAL A 116 -4.96 4.46 -3.12
N SER A 117 -3.97 5.08 -2.52
CA SER A 117 -3.89 6.52 -2.27
C SER A 117 -2.91 7.18 -3.23
N ARG A 118 -3.21 8.42 -3.61
CA ARG A 118 -2.31 9.19 -4.46
C ARG A 118 -1.09 9.63 -3.66
N THR A 119 0.09 9.31 -4.16
CA THR A 119 1.32 9.96 -3.70
C THR A 119 1.27 11.42 -4.14
N VAL A 120 1.26 12.34 -3.18
CA VAL A 120 1.44 13.76 -3.45
C VAL A 120 2.95 14.01 -3.38
N PRO A 121 3.60 14.44 -4.48
CA PRO A 121 4.98 14.86 -4.40
C PRO A 121 5.11 15.93 -3.33
N LEU A 122 6.05 15.76 -2.42
CA LEU A 122 6.42 16.85 -1.52
C LEU A 122 6.89 18.00 -2.40
N PRO A 123 6.45 19.24 -2.14
CA PRO A 123 6.96 20.38 -2.86
C PRO A 123 8.48 20.44 -2.67
N SER A 124 9.20 20.54 -3.77
CA SER A 124 10.63 20.76 -3.74
C SER A 124 10.90 22.24 -3.46
N VAL A 125 11.99 22.49 -2.76
CA VAL A 125 12.51 23.86 -2.58
C VAL A 125 13.67 24.06 -3.54
N GLU A 126 13.67 25.18 -4.25
CA GLU A 126 14.70 25.55 -5.22
C GLU A 126 15.27 26.93 -4.88
N ASP A 127 16.35 27.29 -5.56
CA ASP A 127 16.97 28.61 -5.48
C ASP A 127 17.20 29.10 -4.03
N CYS A 128 17.79 28.22 -3.21
CA CYS A 128 18.11 28.59 -1.83
C CYS A 128 19.22 29.63 -1.79
N ARG A 129 19.00 30.72 -1.06
CA ARG A 129 19.99 31.79 -0.79
C ARG A 129 20.33 31.80 0.67
N VAL A 130 21.61 31.95 0.97
CA VAL A 130 22.15 32.04 2.32
C VAL A 130 22.59 33.47 2.54
N GLU A 131 22.06 34.10 3.58
CA GLU A 131 22.41 35.44 4.01
C GLU A 131 23.00 35.37 5.42
N GLY A 132 24.18 35.98 5.64
CA GLY A 132 24.73 36.16 6.98
C GLY A 132 23.97 37.27 7.70
N SER A 133 23.62 37.05 8.97
CA SER A 133 23.05 38.05 9.83
C SER A 133 23.88 38.24 11.12
N GLU A 134 23.71 39.36 11.85
CA GLU A 134 24.32 39.53 13.16
C GLU A 134 23.79 38.44 14.11
N GLY A 135 24.58 37.35 14.28
CA GLY A 135 24.25 36.24 15.19
C GLY A 135 23.78 34.95 14.52
N GLY A 136 24.03 34.78 13.19
CA GLY A 136 23.74 33.49 12.55
C GLY A 136 23.58 33.53 11.04
N LEU A 137 23.00 32.46 10.50
CA LEU A 137 22.71 32.27 9.08
C LEU A 137 21.21 32.25 8.84
N VAL A 138 20.77 32.94 7.81
CA VAL A 138 19.41 32.87 7.29
C VAL A 138 19.43 32.19 5.94
N VAL A 139 18.69 31.09 5.81
CA VAL A 139 18.51 30.37 4.55
C VAL A 139 17.10 30.62 4.06
N LYS A 140 16.95 31.15 2.85
CA LYS A 140 15.66 31.37 2.19
C LYS A 140 15.64 30.59 0.88
N CYS A 141 14.64 29.75 0.71
CA CYS A 141 14.43 28.99 -0.53
C CYS A 141 13.14 29.43 -1.20
N ARG A 142 13.05 29.19 -2.50
CA ARG A 142 11.81 29.34 -3.25
C ARG A 142 11.10 28.00 -3.34
N GLU A 143 9.80 28.01 -3.10
CA GLU A 143 8.95 26.84 -3.27
C GLU A 143 8.65 26.62 -4.76
N GLU A 144 8.91 25.41 -5.27
CA GLU A 144 8.46 25.02 -6.59
C GLU A 144 6.98 24.62 -6.50
N THR A 145 6.10 25.51 -6.94
CA THR A 145 4.65 25.27 -6.97
C THR A 145 4.29 24.35 -8.13
N SER A 146 4.61 23.08 -8.04
CA SER A 146 4.20 22.08 -9.03
C SER A 146 2.77 21.56 -8.85
N SER A 147 2.09 21.90 -7.75
CA SER A 147 0.69 21.52 -7.55
C SER A 147 -0.04 22.45 -6.57
N PRO A 148 -1.20 23.04 -6.94
CA PRO A 148 -1.96 23.92 -6.06
C PRO A 148 -2.73 23.21 -4.94
N MET A 149 -2.60 21.89 -4.78
CA MET A 149 -3.45 21.10 -3.87
C MET A 149 -2.79 20.63 -2.57
N SER A 150 -1.51 20.91 -2.33
CA SER A 150 -0.87 20.57 -1.07
C SER A 150 0.25 21.52 -0.74
N SER A 151 -0.02 22.53 0.07
CA SER A 151 1.05 23.23 0.79
C SER A 151 1.57 22.31 1.88
N PRO A 152 2.90 22.19 2.04
CA PRO A 152 3.47 21.43 3.15
C PRO A 152 3.06 22.11 4.46
N THR A 153 2.87 21.33 5.51
CA THR A 153 2.60 21.84 6.85
C THR A 153 3.84 22.37 7.53
N SER A 154 5.01 21.86 7.16
CA SER A 154 6.31 22.31 7.65
C SER A 154 7.45 21.92 6.72
N TYR A 155 8.58 22.62 6.84
CA TYR A 155 9.84 22.36 6.17
C TYR A 155 10.90 22.05 7.20
N LEU A 156 11.79 21.12 6.91
CA LEU A 156 12.94 20.77 7.74
C LEU A 156 14.23 21.10 6.98
N ALA A 157 15.10 21.93 7.59
CA ALA A 157 16.45 22.17 7.08
C ALA A 157 17.49 21.62 8.04
N ARG A 158 18.54 20.99 7.46
CA ARG A 158 19.71 20.52 8.21
C ARG A 158 20.95 21.23 7.74
N LEU A 159 21.61 21.94 8.64
CA LEU A 159 22.90 22.56 8.44
C LEU A 159 23.99 21.65 9.02
N THR A 160 24.97 21.25 8.19
CA THR A 160 26.07 20.38 8.63
C THR A 160 27.39 21.08 8.45
N ASN A 161 28.20 21.13 9.51
CA ASN A 161 29.57 21.58 9.44
C ASN A 161 30.42 20.48 8.80
N LEU A 162 31.05 20.77 7.65
CA LEU A 162 31.79 19.79 6.88
C LEU A 162 33.13 19.38 7.51
N GLU A 163 33.69 20.20 8.41
CA GLU A 163 34.93 19.90 9.09
C GLU A 163 34.71 19.04 10.35
N THR A 164 33.69 19.32 11.10
CA THR A 164 33.42 18.64 12.38
C THR A 164 32.37 17.53 12.28
N GLY A 165 31.56 17.52 11.21
CA GLY A 165 30.41 16.62 11.05
C GLY A 165 29.21 16.96 11.94
N ALA A 166 29.29 18.03 12.74
CA ALA A 166 28.18 18.47 13.58
C ALA A 166 27.03 19.01 12.72
N SER A 167 25.79 18.69 13.08
CA SER A 167 24.61 19.17 12.35
C SER A 167 23.58 19.77 13.30
N VAL A 168 22.88 20.80 12.80
CA VAL A 168 21.75 21.45 13.45
C VAL A 168 20.57 21.40 12.52
N GLU A 169 19.39 21.11 13.08
CA GLU A 169 18.12 21.06 12.34
C GLU A 169 17.24 22.26 12.74
N ALA A 170 16.56 22.82 11.76
CA ALA A 170 15.56 23.86 11.96
C ALA A 170 14.28 23.50 11.22
N GLU A 171 13.14 23.62 11.90
CA GLU A 171 11.81 23.43 11.34
C GLU A 171 11.12 24.79 11.17
N SER A 172 10.38 24.97 10.07
CA SER A 172 9.67 26.21 9.75
C SER A 172 8.40 25.92 8.95
N GLU A 173 7.36 26.70 9.13
CA GLU A 173 6.12 26.67 8.33
C GLU A 173 6.30 27.33 6.95
N SER A 174 7.44 27.96 6.69
CA SER A 174 7.82 28.58 5.43
C SER A 174 9.23 28.12 5.01
N PRO A 175 9.61 28.18 3.72
CA PRO A 175 10.93 27.75 3.27
C PRO A 175 12.02 28.80 3.63
N ALA A 176 11.97 29.32 4.85
CA ALA A 176 12.92 30.26 5.42
C ALA A 176 13.37 29.76 6.81
N PHE A 177 14.68 29.62 6.99
CA PHE A 177 15.27 29.02 8.18
C PHE A 177 16.30 29.99 8.81
N HIS A 178 16.30 30.04 10.13
CA HIS A 178 17.25 30.80 10.92
C HIS A 178 18.08 29.83 11.75
N PHE A 179 19.40 29.86 11.53
CA PHE A 179 20.39 29.11 12.32
C PHE A 179 21.15 30.11 13.17
N GLN A 180 21.14 29.96 14.48
CA GLN A 180 21.93 30.73 15.41
C GLN A 180 23.28 30.05 15.64
N GLU A 181 24.34 30.84 15.85
CA GLU A 181 25.66 30.32 16.21
C GLU A 181 25.67 29.70 17.60
#